data_fa31cf5d386f6ff29cd7d2638b2ff4cf
#
_entry.id   fa31cf5d386f6ff29cd7d2638b2ff4cf
#
_cell.length_a   1.000
_cell.length_b   1.000
_cell.length_c   1.000
_cell.angle_alpha   90.00
_cell.angle_beta   90.00
_cell.angle_gamma   90.00
#
_symmetry.space_group_name_H-M   'P 1'
#
loop_
_entity.id
_entity.type
_entity.pdbx_description
1 polymer ?
#
loop_
_entity_poly.entity_id
_entity_poly.type
_entity_poly.pdbx_seq_one_letter_code
_entity_poly.pdbx_strand_id
1 'polypeptide(L)'
;APLFTLSRELLEPVPDPPSLLSETGAFSAMADAEASDFWLPYALNQPFWSDGAKKTRFIAVPSDARRNSEEEKVAFSTNGNWQYPAGTVLMKHFELPLDEADPAQIARLETRFLVLGTDDRWYGVTYRWRDDQSEADLLETEVTADYVVTEADGTKRTQTWLFPAREDCLECHREGSGGALGLRTHQLNGDFTYPTTMVAENQLEAWNELGLFEPVIDEAALFTLPASPSLEDVTAPLDDRARSWLDSNCAYCHRPGEANAGFDARYTTPFAAQGYLWTGVRDDLGDPETVVLYPGEPELSAIWQRSAAVGPVAMPPLAKSRAEDAAVDLLAEWIARVYPEPLAPGLVYEYYEVGGLTELPIFDDLTPVDRG
;
A
#
# COMPACT_ATOMS: atom_id res chain seq x y z
N ALA A 1 0.10 41.53 38.14
CA ALA A 1 1.14 40.55 37.79
C ALA A 1 0.61 39.68 36.64
N PRO A 2 1.30 39.56 35.50
CA PRO A 2 0.85 38.70 34.44
C PRO A 2 0.99 37.24 34.89
N LEU A 3 -0.11 36.49 34.76
CA LEU A 3 -0.21 35.13 35.24
C LEU A 3 0.40 34.07 34.28
N PHE A 4 0.84 34.48 33.08
CA PHE A 4 1.46 33.60 32.10
C PHE A 4 2.55 34.37 31.33
N THR A 5 3.75 33.85 31.37
CA THR A 5 4.79 34.18 30.40
C THR A 5 4.72 33.12 29.31
N LEU A 6 4.25 33.47 28.11
CA LEU A 6 4.43 32.65 26.92
C LEU A 6 5.90 32.72 26.53
N SER A 7 6.71 31.78 27.02
CA SER A 7 8.00 31.52 26.40
C SER A 7 7.69 30.74 25.10
N ARG A 8 7.80 31.39 23.96
CA ARG A 8 7.94 30.74 22.67
C ARG A 8 9.34 30.12 22.70
N GLU A 9 9.44 28.85 23.10
CA GLU A 9 10.61 28.07 22.72
C GLU A 9 10.62 28.10 21.19
N LEU A 10 11.63 28.77 20.64
CA LEU A 10 11.97 28.65 19.24
C LEU A 10 12.43 27.20 19.11
N LEU A 11 11.53 26.32 18.60
CA LEU A 11 11.95 25.02 18.13
C LEU A 11 13.09 25.28 17.15
N GLU A 12 14.27 24.72 17.44
CA GLU A 12 15.36 24.73 16.48
C GLU A 12 14.79 24.26 15.14
N PRO A 13 15.02 25.00 14.05
CA PRO A 13 14.53 24.56 12.75
C PRO A 13 15.08 23.16 12.48
N VAL A 14 14.22 22.24 12.07
CA VAL A 14 14.66 20.92 11.62
C VAL A 14 15.72 21.15 10.54
N PRO A 15 16.96 20.66 10.70
CA PRO A 15 18.00 20.89 9.73
C PRO A 15 17.57 20.35 8.37
N ASP A 16 17.90 21.05 7.30
CA ASP A 16 17.67 20.58 5.95
C ASP A 16 18.34 19.22 5.75
N PRO A 17 17.71 18.31 5.00
CA PRO A 17 18.32 17.02 4.68
C PRO A 17 19.69 17.23 4.02
N PRO A 18 20.69 16.37 4.28
CA PRO A 18 21.98 16.43 3.60
C PRO A 18 21.81 16.43 2.07
N SER A 19 22.71 17.09 1.36
CA SER A 19 22.65 17.15 -0.11
C SER A 19 23.04 15.84 -0.77
N LEU A 20 23.79 14.98 -0.08
CA LEU A 20 24.25 13.69 -0.56
C LEU A 20 23.70 12.56 0.31
N LEU A 21 23.35 11.44 -0.35
CA LEU A 21 22.84 10.27 0.36
C LEU A 21 23.88 9.69 1.32
N SER A 22 25.16 9.68 0.95
CA SER A 22 26.25 9.22 1.81
C SER A 22 26.35 10.01 3.13
N GLU A 23 25.95 11.27 3.14
CA GLU A 23 25.99 12.13 4.34
C GLU A 23 24.85 11.82 5.33
N THR A 24 23.83 11.07 4.91
CA THR A 24 22.72 10.64 5.78
C THR A 24 23.13 9.54 6.76
N GLY A 25 24.19 8.82 6.46
CA GLY A 25 24.59 7.62 7.21
C GLY A 25 23.67 6.42 7.01
N ALA A 26 22.75 6.48 6.03
CA ALA A 26 21.80 5.39 5.77
C ALA A 26 22.46 4.10 5.27
N PHE A 27 23.57 4.23 4.57
CA PHE A 27 24.35 3.11 4.06
C PHE A 27 25.75 3.09 4.68
N SER A 28 26.18 1.91 5.14
CA SER A 28 27.56 1.66 5.61
C SER A 28 28.53 1.55 4.45
N ALA A 29 28.06 1.09 3.29
CA ALA A 29 28.80 0.99 2.04
C ALA A 29 27.93 1.42 0.85
N MET A 30 28.20 2.62 0.31
CA MET A 30 27.45 3.17 -0.83
C MET A 30 27.60 2.29 -2.10
N ALA A 31 28.80 1.71 -2.31
CA ALA A 31 29.08 0.89 -3.50
C ALA A 31 28.13 -0.29 -3.65
N ASP A 32 27.75 -0.91 -2.54
CA ASP A 32 26.89 -2.09 -2.50
C ASP A 32 25.46 -1.76 -2.02
N ALA A 33 25.17 -0.49 -1.74
CA ALA A 33 23.96 -0.02 -1.07
C ALA A 33 23.65 -0.82 0.22
N GLU A 34 24.72 -1.15 0.97
CA GLU A 34 24.60 -1.89 2.22
C GLU A 34 24.05 -0.97 3.31
N ALA A 35 22.88 -1.30 3.80
CA ALA A 35 22.22 -0.52 4.85
C ALA A 35 23.02 -0.56 6.16
N SER A 36 23.04 0.56 6.90
CA SER A 36 23.69 0.63 8.21
C SER A 36 22.98 -0.24 9.25
N ASP A 37 23.71 -0.73 10.25
CA ASP A 37 23.23 -1.71 11.23
C ASP A 37 22.03 -1.28 12.09
N PHE A 38 21.73 0.00 12.15
CA PHE A 38 20.59 0.50 12.92
C PHE A 38 19.24 0.34 12.20
N TRP A 39 19.25 -0.02 10.93
CA TRP A 39 18.03 -0.27 10.18
C TRP A 39 17.46 -1.65 10.46
N LEU A 40 16.16 -1.70 10.74
CA LEU A 40 15.40 -2.94 10.77
C LEU A 40 14.77 -3.16 9.40
N PRO A 41 15.23 -4.19 8.63
CA PRO A 41 14.65 -4.50 7.34
C PRO A 41 13.28 -5.16 7.47
N TYR A 42 12.39 -4.91 6.49
CA TYR A 42 11.09 -5.56 6.41
C TYR A 42 10.61 -5.74 4.97
N ALA A 43 9.67 -6.66 4.80
CA ALA A 43 8.95 -6.84 3.54
C ALA A 43 7.44 -6.71 3.77
N LEU A 44 6.70 -6.48 2.69
CA LEU A 44 5.24 -6.51 2.69
C LEU A 44 4.79 -7.79 2.00
N ASN A 45 3.77 -8.45 2.54
CA ASN A 45 3.18 -9.63 1.93
C ASN A 45 2.72 -9.35 0.49
N GLN A 46 2.06 -8.21 0.29
CA GLN A 46 1.69 -7.69 -1.02
C GLN A 46 2.23 -6.26 -1.18
N PRO A 47 3.31 -6.03 -1.92
CA PRO A 47 3.85 -4.69 -2.10
C PRO A 47 3.04 -3.85 -3.09
N PHE A 48 3.06 -2.54 -2.90
CA PHE A 48 2.62 -1.57 -3.90
C PHE A 48 3.40 -1.74 -5.21
N TRP A 49 2.70 -1.73 -6.36
CA TRP A 49 3.34 -1.77 -7.67
C TRP A 49 4.18 -0.51 -7.95
N SER A 50 5.33 -0.68 -8.54
CA SER A 50 6.21 0.41 -8.93
C SER A 50 6.96 0.04 -10.22
N ASP A 51 6.21 -0.14 -11.29
CA ASP A 51 6.72 -0.33 -12.66
C ASP A 51 7.80 -1.42 -12.81
N GLY A 52 7.71 -2.48 -11.99
CA GLY A 52 8.65 -3.59 -11.98
C GLY A 52 9.94 -3.33 -11.18
N ALA A 53 10.12 -2.17 -10.57
CA ALA A 53 11.25 -1.92 -9.71
C ALA A 53 11.17 -2.74 -8.41
N LYS A 54 12.28 -3.36 -8.02
CA LYS A 54 12.47 -4.01 -6.72
C LYS A 54 12.60 -2.94 -5.64
N LYS A 55 12.12 -3.27 -4.43
CA LYS A 55 12.16 -2.35 -3.30
C LYS A 55 12.65 -3.08 -2.06
N THR A 56 13.77 -2.61 -1.52
CA THR A 56 14.16 -2.93 -0.14
C THR A 56 13.63 -1.86 0.80
N ARG A 57 13.18 -2.28 1.99
CA ARG A 57 12.52 -1.41 2.95
C ARG A 57 13.10 -1.59 4.32
N PHE A 58 13.21 -0.46 5.02
CA PHE A 58 13.77 -0.42 6.37
C PHE A 58 13.01 0.57 7.23
N ILE A 59 13.02 0.31 8.53
CA ILE A 59 12.52 1.22 9.55
C ILE A 59 13.60 1.48 10.59
N ALA A 60 13.72 2.71 11.04
CA ALA A 60 14.45 3.08 12.23
C ALA A 60 13.50 3.81 13.17
N VAL A 61 13.34 3.29 14.37
CA VAL A 61 12.59 3.91 15.46
C VAL A 61 13.59 4.58 16.39
N PRO A 62 13.34 5.79 16.91
CA PRO A 62 14.23 6.44 17.86
C PRO A 62 14.58 5.53 19.02
N SER A 63 15.82 5.59 19.49
CA SER A 63 16.26 4.84 20.67
C SER A 63 17.19 5.70 21.53
N ASP A 64 16.92 5.76 22.84
CA ASP A 64 17.76 6.41 23.81
C ASP A 64 18.90 5.53 24.32
N ALA A 65 19.12 4.37 23.68
CA ALA A 65 20.03 3.30 24.08
C ALA A 65 19.62 2.57 25.39
N ARG A 66 18.48 2.89 25.97
CA ARG A 66 17.84 2.13 27.03
C ARG A 66 16.67 1.39 26.41
N ARG A 67 16.77 0.09 26.28
CA ARG A 67 15.72 -0.71 25.66
C ARG A 67 14.36 -0.46 26.34
N ASN A 68 13.34 -0.14 25.54
CA ASN A 68 11.91 -0.15 25.88
C ASN A 68 11.38 1.08 26.65
N SER A 69 11.85 2.28 26.38
CA SER A 69 11.07 3.47 26.78
C SER A 69 9.76 3.53 25.94
N GLU A 70 8.70 4.12 26.50
CA GLU A 70 7.42 4.28 25.76
C GLU A 70 7.60 5.14 24.49
N GLU A 71 8.59 6.01 24.49
CA GLU A 71 8.94 6.93 23.38
C GLU A 71 9.61 6.21 22.18
N GLU A 72 9.99 4.95 22.36
CA GLU A 72 10.65 4.12 21.34
C GLU A 72 9.71 3.07 20.73
N LYS A 73 8.44 3.07 21.10
CA LYS A 73 7.51 2.01 20.70
C LYS A 73 6.53 2.46 19.64
N VAL A 74 6.22 1.51 18.79
CA VAL A 74 5.14 1.62 17.79
C VAL A 74 3.82 1.24 18.45
N ALA A 75 2.84 2.13 18.45
CA ALA A 75 1.51 1.81 18.94
C ALA A 75 0.82 0.85 17.96
N PHE A 76 0.73 -0.41 18.38
CA PHE A 76 0.19 -1.49 17.59
C PHE A 76 -1.33 -1.40 17.42
N SER A 77 -1.81 -1.77 16.24
CA SER A 77 -3.24 -1.91 15.96
C SER A 77 -3.50 -3.10 15.06
N THR A 78 -4.43 -3.98 15.44
CA THR A 78 -4.78 -5.18 14.68
C THR A 78 -5.31 -4.87 13.28
N ASN A 79 -6.19 -3.87 13.15
CA ASN A 79 -6.89 -3.57 11.89
C ASN A 79 -6.72 -2.11 11.42
N GLY A 80 -6.12 -1.27 12.24
CA GLY A 80 -5.94 0.16 12.00
C GLY A 80 -4.55 0.54 11.50
N ASN A 81 -4.32 1.83 11.41
CA ASN A 81 -2.99 2.38 11.22
C ASN A 81 -2.20 2.24 12.53
N TRP A 82 -0.95 1.84 12.44
CA TRP A 82 -0.02 1.94 13.55
C TRP A 82 0.38 3.41 13.75
N GLN A 83 0.73 3.76 14.98
CA GLN A 83 1.28 5.08 15.29
C GLN A 83 2.74 4.92 15.69
N TYR A 84 3.54 5.90 15.30
CA TYR A 84 4.98 5.85 15.46
C TYR A 84 5.45 6.99 16.36
N PRO A 85 6.53 6.80 17.12
CA PRO A 85 7.15 7.91 17.84
C PRO A 85 7.77 8.91 16.89
N ALA A 86 7.76 10.20 17.27
CA ALA A 86 8.41 11.26 16.52
C ALA A 86 9.90 10.94 16.33
N GLY A 87 10.42 11.19 15.15
CA GLY A 87 11.78 10.79 14.75
C GLY A 87 11.89 9.43 14.09
N THR A 88 10.77 8.68 13.96
CA THR A 88 10.77 7.45 13.16
C THR A 88 11.08 7.76 11.71
N VAL A 89 11.96 6.96 11.11
CA VAL A 89 12.35 7.08 9.70
C VAL A 89 12.08 5.76 8.98
N LEU A 90 11.40 5.86 7.84
CA LEU A 90 11.25 4.75 6.89
C LEU A 90 12.16 5.01 5.71
N MET A 91 12.95 4.02 5.29
CA MET A 91 13.77 4.07 4.08
C MET A 91 13.23 3.07 3.06
N LYS A 92 13.16 3.50 1.82
CA LYS A 92 12.78 2.67 0.68
C LYS A 92 13.78 2.89 -0.44
N HIS A 93 14.51 1.84 -0.79
CA HIS A 93 15.48 1.84 -1.88
C HIS A 93 14.90 1.13 -3.10
N PHE A 94 15.03 1.74 -4.28
CA PHE A 94 14.43 1.26 -5.53
C PHE A 94 15.52 0.86 -6.52
N GLU A 95 15.39 -0.34 -7.08
CA GLU A 95 16.26 -0.89 -8.08
C GLU A 95 15.45 -1.41 -9.27
N LEU A 96 15.80 -0.98 -10.48
CA LEU A 96 15.16 -1.43 -11.72
C LEU A 96 16.02 -2.51 -12.37
N PRO A 97 15.53 -3.74 -12.56
CA PRO A 97 16.14 -4.71 -13.45
C PRO A 97 16.20 -4.16 -14.88
N LEU A 98 17.38 -4.07 -15.46
CA LEU A 98 17.59 -3.62 -16.84
C LEU A 98 17.54 -4.77 -17.86
N ASP A 99 17.58 -6.00 -17.37
CA ASP A 99 17.42 -7.21 -18.15
C ASP A 99 16.56 -8.21 -17.35
N GLU A 100 15.38 -8.55 -17.87
CA GLU A 100 14.46 -9.46 -17.18
C GLU A 100 14.98 -10.90 -17.14
N ALA A 101 15.89 -11.28 -18.07
CA ALA A 101 16.55 -12.58 -18.07
C ALA A 101 17.82 -12.62 -17.19
N ASP A 102 18.39 -11.46 -16.86
CA ASP A 102 19.56 -11.33 -15.99
C ASP A 102 19.29 -10.33 -14.84
N PRO A 103 18.71 -10.80 -13.72
CA PRO A 103 18.33 -9.93 -12.61
C PRO A 103 19.52 -9.29 -11.87
N ALA A 104 20.76 -9.61 -12.23
CA ALA A 104 21.96 -8.94 -11.71
C ALA A 104 22.25 -7.61 -12.42
N GLN A 105 21.70 -7.41 -13.61
CA GLN A 105 21.77 -6.12 -14.30
C GLN A 105 20.70 -5.18 -13.77
N ILE A 106 21.07 -4.37 -12.79
CA ILE A 106 20.17 -3.42 -12.12
C ILE A 106 20.67 -1.99 -12.29
N ALA A 107 19.74 -1.05 -12.28
CA ALA A 107 19.99 0.37 -12.02
C ALA A 107 19.39 0.73 -10.66
N ARG A 108 20.19 1.26 -9.74
CA ARG A 108 19.68 1.93 -8.56
C ARG A 108 19.04 3.23 -9.02
N LEU A 109 17.77 3.39 -8.74
CA LEU A 109 17.02 4.55 -9.19
C LEU A 109 17.06 5.65 -8.16
N GLU A 110 16.53 5.35 -6.98
CA GLU A 110 16.37 6.31 -5.90
C GLU A 110 16.33 5.63 -4.53
N THR A 111 16.62 6.42 -3.51
CA THR A 111 16.39 6.09 -2.12
C THR A 111 15.50 7.17 -1.52
N ARG A 112 14.32 6.78 -1.02
CA ARG A 112 13.37 7.68 -0.38
C ARG A 112 13.37 7.48 1.12
N PHE A 113 13.32 8.58 1.84
CA PHE A 113 13.03 8.57 3.27
C PHE A 113 11.68 9.21 3.52
N LEU A 114 10.95 8.62 4.45
CA LEU A 114 9.77 9.21 5.04
C LEU A 114 10.04 9.37 6.53
N VAL A 115 10.00 10.60 7.01
CA VAL A 115 10.42 10.98 8.37
C VAL A 115 9.21 11.52 9.12
N LEU A 116 8.99 11.03 10.34
CA LEU A 116 8.02 11.62 11.26
C LEU A 116 8.71 12.71 12.08
N GLY A 117 8.34 13.94 11.80
CA GLY A 117 8.90 15.10 12.49
C GLY A 117 8.47 15.19 13.96
N THR A 118 9.13 16.07 14.72
CA THR A 118 8.76 16.38 16.11
C THR A 118 7.45 17.15 16.23
N ASP A 119 6.89 17.57 15.12
CA ASP A 119 5.55 18.18 14.98
C ASP A 119 4.46 17.17 14.65
N ASP A 120 4.76 15.87 14.77
CA ASP A 120 3.89 14.72 14.44
C ASP A 120 3.45 14.69 12.97
N ARG A 121 4.23 15.30 12.07
CA ARG A 121 3.95 15.28 10.63
C ARG A 121 4.98 14.49 9.86
N TRP A 122 4.49 13.71 8.93
CA TRP A 122 5.35 13.01 7.99
C TRP A 122 5.83 13.96 6.89
N TYR A 123 7.08 13.83 6.50
CA TYR A 123 7.62 14.45 5.29
C TYR A 123 8.52 13.48 4.54
N GLY A 124 8.54 13.61 3.23
CA GLY A 124 9.35 12.77 2.36
C GLY A 124 10.58 13.47 1.85
N VAL A 125 11.63 12.71 1.55
CA VAL A 125 12.85 13.16 0.86
C VAL A 125 13.26 12.09 -0.13
N THR A 126 13.63 12.51 -1.35
CA THR A 126 14.09 11.62 -2.42
C THR A 126 15.54 11.93 -2.77
N TYR A 127 16.38 10.91 -2.80
CA TYR A 127 17.73 10.95 -3.34
C TYR A 127 17.76 10.15 -4.64
N ARG A 128 18.11 10.80 -5.74
CA ARG A 128 18.28 10.18 -7.04
C ARG A 128 19.70 9.68 -7.20
N TRP A 129 19.87 8.38 -7.52
CA TRP A 129 21.18 7.82 -7.82
C TRP A 129 21.71 8.36 -9.14
N ARG A 130 23.01 8.70 -9.12
CA ARG A 130 23.75 9.12 -10.32
C ARG A 130 23.87 7.96 -11.31
N ASP A 131 24.05 8.27 -12.57
CA ASP A 131 24.16 7.24 -13.63
C ASP A 131 25.37 6.31 -13.43
N ASP A 132 26.45 6.80 -12.79
CA ASP A 132 27.62 6.02 -12.44
C ASP A 132 27.45 5.17 -11.16
N GLN A 133 26.29 5.26 -10.51
CA GLN A 133 25.92 4.49 -9.32
C GLN A 133 26.83 4.71 -8.10
N SER A 134 27.63 5.79 -8.08
CA SER A 134 28.58 6.07 -7.02
C SER A 134 27.98 6.82 -5.84
N GLU A 135 26.95 7.62 -6.08
CA GLU A 135 26.34 8.52 -5.12
C GLU A 135 24.90 8.83 -5.52
N ALA A 136 24.11 9.37 -4.60
CA ALA A 136 22.78 9.90 -4.91
C ALA A 136 22.62 11.33 -4.36
N ASP A 137 22.00 12.17 -5.18
CA ASP A 137 21.79 13.58 -4.89
C ASP A 137 20.36 13.84 -4.41
N LEU A 138 20.20 14.73 -3.43
CA LEU A 138 18.90 15.18 -2.95
C LEU A 138 18.13 15.87 -4.09
N LEU A 139 16.87 15.46 -4.29
CA LEU A 139 15.98 16.09 -5.25
C LEU A 139 15.17 17.21 -4.62
N GLU A 140 15.25 18.39 -5.24
CA GLU A 140 14.44 19.56 -4.88
C GLU A 140 13.13 19.63 -5.68
N THR A 141 13.12 19.08 -6.90
CA THR A 141 11.97 19.10 -7.81
C THR A 141 11.80 17.76 -8.46
N GLU A 142 10.57 17.44 -8.89
CA GLU A 142 10.26 16.27 -9.70
C GLU A 142 11.11 16.24 -10.98
N VAL A 143 11.63 15.06 -11.30
CA VAL A 143 12.33 14.81 -12.57
C VAL A 143 11.93 13.45 -13.14
N THR A 144 12.11 13.27 -14.45
CA THR A 144 11.95 11.99 -15.12
C THR A 144 13.25 11.56 -15.79
N ALA A 145 13.45 10.24 -15.92
CA ALA A 145 14.54 9.69 -16.72
C ALA A 145 14.07 8.42 -17.43
N ASP A 146 14.65 8.18 -18.59
CA ASP A 146 14.36 7.01 -19.40
C ASP A 146 15.43 5.93 -19.20
N TYR A 147 14.95 4.70 -19.01
CA TYR A 147 15.78 3.49 -18.89
C TYR A 147 15.42 2.52 -20.00
N VAL A 148 16.44 1.91 -20.60
CA VAL A 148 16.24 0.85 -21.59
C VAL A 148 16.26 -0.49 -20.85
N VAL A 149 15.13 -1.19 -20.87
CA VAL A 149 14.97 -2.51 -20.28
C VAL A 149 14.89 -3.56 -21.38
N THR A 150 15.65 -4.64 -21.24
CA THR A 150 15.54 -5.82 -22.09
C THR A 150 14.52 -6.77 -21.47
N GLU A 151 13.48 -7.08 -22.21
CA GLU A 151 12.43 -8.02 -21.78
C GLU A 151 12.91 -9.46 -21.89
N ALA A 152 12.17 -10.40 -21.27
CA ALA A 152 12.54 -11.82 -21.23
C ALA A 152 12.68 -12.47 -22.63
N ASP A 153 12.00 -11.92 -23.65
CA ASP A 153 12.11 -12.36 -25.04
C ASP A 153 13.27 -11.69 -25.82
N GLY A 154 14.05 -10.82 -25.15
CA GLY A 154 15.16 -10.07 -25.74
C GLY A 154 14.76 -8.78 -26.44
N THR A 155 13.49 -8.41 -26.47
CA THR A 155 13.05 -7.11 -26.98
C THR A 155 13.45 -5.99 -26.02
N LYS A 156 13.59 -4.77 -26.55
CA LYS A 156 13.96 -3.60 -25.74
C LYS A 156 12.78 -2.63 -25.67
N ARG A 157 12.47 -2.23 -24.46
CA ARG A 157 11.52 -1.14 -24.20
C ARG A 157 12.19 0.03 -23.50
N THR A 158 11.68 1.22 -23.74
CA THR A 158 12.03 2.40 -22.94
C THR A 158 11.01 2.53 -21.83
N GLN A 159 11.50 2.65 -20.60
CA GLN A 159 10.69 2.88 -19.42
C GLN A 159 11.04 4.24 -18.82
N THR A 160 10.08 5.14 -18.81
CA THR A 160 10.22 6.43 -18.13
C THR A 160 9.96 6.23 -16.65
N TRP A 161 10.91 6.65 -15.81
CA TRP A 161 10.79 6.66 -14.36
C TRP A 161 10.61 8.07 -13.85
N LEU A 162 9.61 8.27 -12.99
CA LEU A 162 9.35 9.52 -12.32
C LEU A 162 9.97 9.49 -10.92
N PHE A 163 10.87 10.44 -10.67
CA PHE A 163 11.45 10.71 -9.36
C PHE A 163 10.64 11.83 -8.70
N PRO A 164 9.86 11.53 -7.66
CA PRO A 164 8.97 12.51 -7.05
C PRO A 164 9.73 13.54 -6.23
N ALA A 165 9.22 14.75 -6.22
CA ALA A 165 9.61 15.79 -5.30
C ALA A 165 9.05 15.54 -3.88
N ARG A 166 9.49 16.37 -2.93
CA ARG A 166 9.08 16.31 -1.53
C ARG A 166 7.55 16.39 -1.34
N GLU A 167 6.90 17.27 -2.07
CA GLU A 167 5.46 17.51 -2.02
C GLU A 167 4.66 16.34 -2.56
N ASP A 168 5.18 15.62 -3.57
CA ASP A 168 4.50 14.48 -4.19
C ASP A 168 4.35 13.29 -3.22
N CYS A 169 5.28 13.17 -2.25
CA CYS A 169 5.19 12.12 -1.24
C CYS A 169 3.87 12.20 -0.45
N LEU A 170 3.41 13.43 -0.16
CA LEU A 170 2.23 13.66 0.64
C LEU A 170 0.92 13.44 -0.12
N GLU A 171 0.96 13.25 -1.45
CA GLU A 171 -0.22 12.83 -2.21
C GLU A 171 -0.74 11.45 -1.74
N CYS A 172 0.17 10.56 -1.32
CA CYS A 172 -0.16 9.23 -0.81
C CYS A 172 0.02 9.13 0.72
N HIS A 173 1.09 9.73 1.27
CA HIS A 173 1.44 9.64 2.69
C HIS A 173 0.71 10.67 3.54
N ARG A 174 -0.62 10.69 3.45
CA ARG A 174 -1.52 11.59 4.18
C ARG A 174 -1.78 11.12 5.60
N GLU A 175 -2.22 12.02 6.45
CA GLU A 175 -2.63 11.69 7.83
C GLU A 175 -3.73 10.63 7.86
N GLY A 176 -4.78 10.78 7.05
CA GLY A 176 -5.89 9.81 6.98
C GLY A 176 -5.46 8.43 6.48
N SER A 177 -4.41 8.33 5.66
CA SER A 177 -3.80 7.05 5.28
C SER A 177 -2.87 6.47 6.37
N GLY A 178 -2.60 7.24 7.42
CA GLY A 178 -1.70 6.89 8.52
C GLY A 178 -0.23 7.20 8.25
N GLY A 179 0.08 7.93 7.19
CA GLY A 179 1.44 8.34 6.82
C GLY A 179 2.34 7.19 6.38
N ALA A 180 2.63 6.24 7.27
CA ALA A 180 3.44 5.06 6.98
C ALA A 180 2.64 4.00 6.20
N LEU A 181 2.71 4.05 4.88
CA LEU A 181 1.97 3.12 4.02
C LEU A 181 2.58 1.72 4.02
N GLY A 182 1.72 0.70 4.05
CA GLY A 182 2.11 -0.71 4.00
C GLY A 182 2.49 -1.32 5.35
N LEU A 183 2.95 -0.55 6.32
CA LEU A 183 3.24 -1.02 7.68
C LEU A 183 1.94 -1.21 8.47
N ARG A 184 1.32 -2.37 8.27
CA ARG A 184 0.07 -2.79 8.89
C ARG A 184 0.15 -4.25 9.27
N THR A 185 -0.66 -4.65 10.23
CA THR A 185 -0.68 -6.01 10.76
C THR A 185 -0.80 -7.06 9.65
N HIS A 186 -1.80 -6.96 8.79
CA HIS A 186 -2.02 -7.95 7.73
C HIS A 186 -0.89 -8.00 6.68
N GLN A 187 -0.15 -6.92 6.50
CA GLN A 187 0.96 -6.84 5.53
C GLN A 187 2.29 -7.35 6.09
N LEU A 188 2.46 -7.29 7.43
CA LEU A 188 3.66 -7.76 8.11
C LEU A 188 3.48 -9.12 8.79
N ASN A 189 2.26 -9.63 8.85
CA ASN A 189 2.02 -10.98 9.36
C ASN A 189 2.39 -12.02 8.30
N GLY A 190 3.67 -12.29 8.20
CA GLY A 190 4.28 -13.20 7.25
C GLY A 190 5.78 -13.35 7.51
N ASP A 191 6.34 -14.42 6.98
CA ASP A 191 7.76 -14.72 7.18
C ASP A 191 8.64 -13.80 6.33
N PHE A 192 9.72 -13.35 6.94
CA PHE A 192 10.78 -12.60 6.28
C PHE A 192 12.14 -13.19 6.63
N THR A 193 12.99 -13.42 5.63
CA THR A 193 14.36 -13.85 5.87
C THR A 193 15.23 -12.64 6.16
N TYR A 194 15.62 -12.48 7.41
CA TYR A 194 16.46 -11.36 7.84
C TYR A 194 17.88 -11.50 7.29
N PRO A 195 18.39 -10.52 6.51
CA PRO A 195 19.68 -10.64 5.82
C PRO A 195 20.86 -10.86 6.76
N THR A 196 20.80 -10.30 7.97
CA THR A 196 21.88 -10.40 8.97
C THR A 196 22.02 -11.79 9.57
N THR A 197 20.92 -12.48 9.79
CA THR A 197 20.89 -13.80 10.46
C THR A 197 20.65 -14.95 9.50
N MET A 198 20.13 -14.66 8.30
CA MET A 198 19.61 -15.64 7.34
C MET A 198 18.53 -16.56 7.92
N VAL A 199 17.85 -16.10 8.94
CA VAL A 199 16.72 -16.81 9.57
C VAL A 199 15.42 -16.22 9.04
N ALA A 200 14.49 -17.10 8.66
CA ALA A 200 13.13 -16.73 8.32
C ALA A 200 12.27 -16.76 9.57
N GLU A 201 11.64 -15.66 9.89
CA GLU A 201 10.74 -15.49 11.03
C GLU A 201 9.53 -14.66 10.64
N ASN A 202 8.41 -14.87 11.33
CA ASN A 202 7.27 -13.99 11.20
C ASN A 202 7.63 -12.58 11.69
N GLN A 203 7.42 -11.57 10.87
CA GLN A 203 7.87 -10.21 11.16
C GLN A 203 7.20 -9.62 12.40
N LEU A 204 5.92 -9.91 12.63
CA LEU A 204 5.25 -9.43 13.85
C LEU A 204 5.81 -10.05 15.10
N GLU A 205 6.14 -11.36 15.06
CA GLU A 205 6.78 -12.07 16.17
C GLU A 205 8.17 -11.49 16.45
N ALA A 206 9.02 -11.38 15.43
CA ALA A 206 10.36 -10.82 15.56
C ALA A 206 10.33 -9.37 16.11
N TRP A 207 9.43 -8.52 15.62
CA TRP A 207 9.32 -7.13 16.10
C TRP A 207 8.76 -7.06 17.52
N ASN A 208 7.87 -7.98 17.88
CA ASN A 208 7.33 -8.10 19.23
C ASN A 208 8.42 -8.53 20.23
N GLU A 209 9.29 -9.50 19.85
CA GLU A 209 10.44 -9.93 20.65
C GLU A 209 11.50 -8.83 20.80
N LEU A 210 11.67 -7.98 19.79
CA LEU A 210 12.50 -6.78 19.87
C LEU A 210 11.91 -5.72 20.80
N GLY A 211 10.66 -5.87 21.26
CA GLY A 211 9.97 -4.94 22.13
C GLY A 211 9.51 -3.66 21.45
N LEU A 212 9.32 -3.69 20.12
CA LEU A 212 8.92 -2.52 19.34
C LEU A 212 7.46 -2.13 19.51
N PHE A 213 6.60 -3.04 19.97
CA PHE A 213 5.16 -2.79 20.05
C PHE A 213 4.65 -2.37 21.42
N GLU A 214 3.68 -1.45 21.43
CA GLU A 214 2.85 -1.13 22.58
C GLU A 214 1.36 -1.13 22.14
N PRO A 215 0.49 -1.96 22.77
CA PRO A 215 0.85 -3.00 23.72
C PRO A 215 1.68 -4.13 23.09
N VAL A 216 2.43 -4.85 23.89
CA VAL A 216 3.07 -6.11 23.49
C VAL A 216 1.99 -7.08 22.99
N ILE A 217 2.23 -7.71 21.85
CA ILE A 217 1.28 -8.65 21.26
C ILE A 217 1.36 -9.98 22.06
N ASP A 218 0.21 -10.48 22.50
CA ASP A 218 0.13 -11.80 23.14
C ASP A 218 0.50 -12.90 22.12
N GLU A 219 1.39 -13.83 22.49
CA GLU A 219 1.82 -14.91 21.60
C GLU A 219 0.64 -15.72 21.03
N ALA A 220 -0.39 -15.98 21.82
CA ALA A 220 -1.57 -16.70 21.36
C ALA A 220 -2.39 -15.87 20.35
N ALA A 221 -2.34 -14.54 20.44
CA ALA A 221 -3.01 -13.65 19.52
C ALA A 221 -2.32 -13.58 18.15
N LEU A 222 -1.00 -13.72 18.08
CA LEU A 222 -0.23 -13.69 16.82
C LEU A 222 -0.81 -14.62 15.75
N PHE A 223 -1.22 -15.84 16.14
CA PHE A 223 -1.80 -16.84 15.22
C PHE A 223 -3.20 -16.50 14.70
N THR A 224 -3.84 -15.49 15.28
CA THR A 224 -5.20 -15.06 14.89
C THR A 224 -5.22 -13.71 14.21
N LEU A 225 -4.07 -13.04 14.12
CA LEU A 225 -3.95 -11.77 13.44
C LEU A 225 -4.18 -11.93 11.92
N PRO A 226 -4.79 -10.94 11.28
CA PRO A 226 -5.00 -10.99 9.83
C PRO A 226 -3.66 -11.02 9.09
N ALA A 227 -3.61 -11.80 8.01
CA ALA A 227 -2.52 -11.84 7.05
C ALA A 227 -3.08 -11.70 5.64
N SER A 228 -2.56 -10.78 4.86
CA SER A 228 -2.93 -10.62 3.45
C SER A 228 -1.99 -11.47 2.59
N PRO A 229 -2.51 -12.24 1.63
CA PRO A 229 -1.66 -13.01 0.72
C PRO A 229 -1.01 -12.13 -0.34
N SER A 230 0.09 -12.60 -0.93
CA SER A 230 0.60 -12.07 -2.18
C SER A 230 -0.34 -12.39 -3.34
N LEU A 231 -0.34 -11.56 -4.37
CA LEU A 231 -1.06 -11.85 -5.63
C LEU A 231 -0.57 -13.15 -6.28
N GLU A 232 0.69 -13.53 -6.03
CA GLU A 232 1.34 -14.73 -6.58
C GLU A 232 1.05 -16.00 -5.78
N ASP A 233 0.50 -15.88 -4.57
CA ASP A 233 0.17 -17.04 -3.73
C ASP A 233 -1.08 -17.75 -4.25
N VAL A 234 -0.90 -18.65 -5.22
CA VAL A 234 -2.00 -19.42 -5.83
C VAL A 234 -2.70 -20.38 -4.86
N THR A 235 -2.17 -20.57 -3.66
CA THR A 235 -2.82 -21.40 -2.62
C THR A 235 -3.87 -20.62 -1.84
N ALA A 236 -3.79 -19.29 -1.84
CA ALA A 236 -4.76 -18.40 -1.22
C ALA A 236 -5.99 -18.21 -2.12
N PRO A 237 -7.17 -17.98 -1.54
CA PRO A 237 -8.38 -17.68 -2.29
C PRO A 237 -8.22 -16.49 -3.25
N LEU A 238 -8.82 -16.57 -4.42
CA LEU A 238 -8.77 -15.52 -5.43
C LEU A 238 -9.26 -14.17 -4.89
N ASP A 239 -10.34 -14.16 -4.11
CA ASP A 239 -10.89 -12.96 -3.47
C ASP A 239 -9.85 -12.30 -2.54
N ASP A 240 -9.19 -13.09 -1.71
CA ASP A 240 -8.20 -12.56 -0.77
C ASP A 240 -6.98 -11.99 -1.51
N ARG A 241 -6.53 -12.62 -2.58
CA ARG A 241 -5.42 -12.14 -3.42
C ARG A 241 -5.77 -10.82 -4.12
N ALA A 242 -6.94 -10.73 -4.73
CA ALA A 242 -7.41 -9.53 -5.41
C ALA A 242 -7.58 -8.37 -4.42
N ARG A 243 -8.20 -8.61 -3.27
CA ARG A 243 -8.41 -7.59 -2.23
C ARG A 243 -7.10 -7.17 -1.56
N SER A 244 -6.15 -8.09 -1.39
CA SER A 244 -4.80 -7.78 -0.90
C SER A 244 -4.06 -6.85 -1.85
N TRP A 245 -4.15 -7.11 -3.16
CA TRP A 245 -3.57 -6.23 -4.16
C TRP A 245 -4.24 -4.85 -4.18
N LEU A 246 -5.58 -4.81 -4.12
CA LEU A 246 -6.34 -3.56 -4.06
C LEU A 246 -6.02 -2.75 -2.79
N ASP A 247 -5.83 -3.40 -1.64
CA ASP A 247 -5.38 -2.72 -0.41
C ASP A 247 -4.05 -2.01 -0.63
N SER A 248 -3.08 -2.73 -1.18
CA SER A 248 -1.72 -2.21 -1.34
C SER A 248 -1.62 -1.10 -2.38
N ASN A 249 -2.48 -1.10 -3.40
CA ASN A 249 -2.39 -0.18 -4.52
C ASN A 249 -3.44 0.94 -4.50
N CYS A 250 -4.53 0.79 -3.73
CA CYS A 250 -5.67 1.71 -3.77
C CYS A 250 -6.08 2.24 -2.39
N ALA A 251 -5.94 1.43 -1.30
CA ALA A 251 -6.53 1.76 0.00
C ALA A 251 -5.93 2.97 0.71
N TYR A 252 -4.78 3.48 0.30
CA TYR A 252 -4.23 4.70 0.87
C TYR A 252 -5.01 5.95 0.45
N CYS A 253 -5.69 5.91 -0.70
CA CYS A 253 -6.63 6.95 -1.15
C CYS A 253 -8.09 6.50 -1.03
N HIS A 254 -8.42 5.26 -1.43
CA HIS A 254 -9.79 4.76 -1.45
C HIS A 254 -10.17 4.13 -0.11
N ARG A 255 -10.54 4.98 0.82
CA ARG A 255 -11.00 4.67 2.18
C ARG A 255 -11.93 5.77 2.69
N PRO A 256 -12.73 5.52 3.74
CA PRO A 256 -13.56 6.54 4.35
C PRO A 256 -12.75 7.79 4.77
N GLY A 257 -13.22 8.95 4.35
CA GLY A 257 -12.61 10.24 4.69
C GLY A 257 -11.52 10.74 3.73
N GLU A 258 -11.08 9.93 2.77
CA GLU A 258 -10.04 10.31 1.80
C GLU A 258 -10.60 10.55 0.39
N ALA A 259 -10.34 9.67 -0.56
CA ALA A 259 -10.84 9.85 -1.92
C ALA A 259 -12.37 9.73 -1.99
N ASN A 260 -12.97 10.60 -2.77
CA ASN A 260 -14.42 10.67 -2.93
C ASN A 260 -14.91 9.67 -4.01
N ALA A 261 -14.52 8.40 -3.86
CA ALA A 261 -14.79 7.33 -4.84
C ALA A 261 -15.94 6.40 -4.44
N GLY A 262 -16.48 6.56 -3.22
CA GLY A 262 -17.64 5.79 -2.77
C GLY A 262 -17.34 4.35 -2.36
N PHE A 263 -16.07 3.92 -2.35
CA PHE A 263 -15.69 2.56 -1.92
C PHE A 263 -14.48 2.57 -0.97
N ASP A 264 -14.30 1.48 -0.25
CA ASP A 264 -13.21 1.24 0.70
C ASP A 264 -12.38 0.05 0.24
N ALA A 265 -11.14 0.30 -0.19
CA ALA A 265 -10.24 -0.72 -0.70
C ALA A 265 -9.46 -1.47 0.38
N ARG A 266 -9.65 -1.17 1.67
CA ARG A 266 -8.88 -1.82 2.74
C ARG A 266 -9.19 -3.32 2.85
N TYR A 267 -8.14 -4.11 2.93
CA TYR A 267 -8.22 -5.57 3.05
C TYR A 267 -9.06 -6.02 4.25
N THR A 268 -8.92 -5.31 5.38
CA THR A 268 -9.63 -5.64 6.63
C THR A 268 -11.11 -5.24 6.64
N THR A 269 -11.57 -4.48 5.65
CA THR A 269 -13.00 -4.18 5.49
C THR A 269 -13.69 -5.37 4.82
N PRO A 270 -14.75 -5.95 5.41
CA PRO A 270 -15.50 -7.04 4.76
C PRO A 270 -16.00 -6.64 3.37
N PHE A 271 -15.94 -7.55 2.39
CA PHE A 271 -16.30 -7.27 0.99
C PHE A 271 -17.67 -6.60 0.85
N ALA A 272 -18.68 -7.08 1.55
CA ALA A 272 -20.02 -6.49 1.53
C ALA A 272 -20.09 -5.03 2.03
N ALA A 273 -19.09 -4.59 2.81
CA ALA A 273 -19.00 -3.23 3.34
C ALA A 273 -18.05 -2.34 2.53
N GLN A 274 -17.31 -2.89 1.57
CA GLN A 274 -16.34 -2.15 0.77
C GLN A 274 -17.00 -1.21 -0.26
N GLY A 275 -18.25 -1.46 -0.64
CA GLY A 275 -18.98 -0.60 -1.56
C GLY A 275 -18.50 -0.69 -3.02
N TYR A 276 -17.88 -1.79 -3.42
CA TYR A 276 -17.44 -1.96 -4.81
C TYR A 276 -18.59 -2.10 -5.79
N LEU A 277 -19.59 -2.95 -5.44
CA LEU A 277 -20.62 -3.39 -6.36
C LEU A 277 -21.54 -2.24 -6.78
N TRP A 278 -21.71 -2.05 -8.07
CA TRP A 278 -22.64 -1.10 -8.69
C TRP A 278 -22.43 0.37 -8.30
N THR A 279 -21.34 0.68 -7.60
CA THR A 279 -21.04 2.06 -7.22
C THR A 279 -20.65 2.87 -8.44
N GLY A 280 -21.39 3.96 -8.67
CA GLY A 280 -21.16 4.86 -9.81
C GLY A 280 -19.79 5.53 -9.77
N VAL A 281 -19.23 5.79 -10.95
CA VAL A 281 -17.95 6.48 -11.13
C VAL A 281 -18.17 7.94 -11.54
N ARG A 282 -17.16 8.79 -11.37
CA ARG A 282 -17.21 10.19 -11.82
C ARG A 282 -16.89 10.35 -13.30
N ASP A 283 -16.05 9.47 -13.81
CA ASP A 283 -15.60 9.40 -15.19
C ASP A 283 -15.86 7.97 -15.65
N ASP A 284 -16.80 7.86 -16.57
CA ASP A 284 -17.30 6.58 -17.10
C ASP A 284 -16.36 5.91 -18.11
N LEU A 285 -15.19 6.54 -18.36
CA LEU A 285 -14.17 6.05 -19.30
C LEU A 285 -14.70 5.84 -20.73
N GLY A 286 -15.80 6.48 -21.06
CA GLY A 286 -16.44 6.42 -22.37
C GLY A 286 -17.58 5.41 -22.48
N ASP A 287 -17.93 4.70 -21.41
CA ASP A 287 -19.08 3.80 -21.35
C ASP A 287 -19.97 4.15 -20.15
N PRO A 288 -21.22 4.60 -20.36
CA PRO A 288 -22.12 5.02 -19.28
C PRO A 288 -22.57 3.87 -18.35
N GLU A 289 -22.31 2.62 -18.71
CA GLU A 289 -22.58 1.46 -17.85
C GLU A 289 -21.43 1.16 -16.88
N THR A 290 -20.28 1.86 -17.04
CA THR A 290 -19.12 1.69 -16.16
C THR A 290 -19.46 2.06 -14.72
N VAL A 291 -19.14 1.13 -13.81
CA VAL A 291 -19.23 1.31 -12.36
C VAL A 291 -17.89 0.95 -11.71
N VAL A 292 -17.76 1.13 -10.40
CA VAL A 292 -16.52 0.75 -9.69
C VAL A 292 -16.21 -0.72 -9.90
N LEU A 293 -17.17 -1.61 -9.67
CA LEU A 293 -17.10 -3.04 -9.99
C LEU A 293 -18.44 -3.50 -10.54
N TYR A 294 -18.44 -3.96 -11.79
CA TYR A 294 -19.58 -4.59 -12.43
C TYR A 294 -19.41 -6.12 -12.34
N PRO A 295 -20.25 -6.82 -11.56
CA PRO A 295 -20.11 -8.26 -11.38
C PRO A 295 -20.14 -9.02 -12.70
N GLY A 296 -19.14 -9.86 -12.92
CA GLY A 296 -19.02 -10.68 -14.14
C GLY A 296 -18.37 -9.96 -15.33
N GLU A 297 -18.25 -8.63 -15.30
CA GLU A 297 -17.85 -7.82 -16.45
C GLU A 297 -16.63 -6.92 -16.13
N PRO A 298 -15.40 -7.43 -16.30
CA PRO A 298 -14.19 -6.63 -16.06
C PRO A 298 -14.15 -5.34 -16.88
N GLU A 299 -14.59 -5.41 -18.14
CA GLU A 299 -14.56 -4.29 -19.08
C GLU A 299 -15.52 -3.13 -18.72
N LEU A 300 -16.53 -3.40 -17.87
CA LEU A 300 -17.41 -2.39 -17.29
C LEU A 300 -17.02 -2.01 -15.85
N SER A 301 -15.88 -2.53 -15.36
CA SER A 301 -15.39 -2.30 -14.01
C SER A 301 -14.23 -1.31 -14.01
N ALA A 302 -14.46 -0.11 -13.48
CA ALA A 302 -13.46 0.96 -13.45
C ALA A 302 -12.18 0.56 -12.67
N ILE A 303 -12.30 -0.28 -11.63
CA ILE A 303 -11.12 -0.78 -10.90
C ILE A 303 -10.19 -1.58 -11.80
N TRP A 304 -10.72 -2.37 -12.74
CA TRP A 304 -9.92 -3.11 -13.71
C TRP A 304 -9.39 -2.20 -14.81
N GLN A 305 -10.27 -1.41 -15.44
CA GLN A 305 -9.87 -0.51 -16.54
C GLN A 305 -8.74 0.44 -16.13
N ARG A 306 -8.86 1.06 -14.95
CA ARG A 306 -7.84 2.00 -14.43
C ARG A 306 -6.56 1.30 -13.96
N SER A 307 -6.67 0.06 -13.49
CA SER A 307 -5.49 -0.76 -13.14
C SER A 307 -4.73 -1.22 -14.38
N ALA A 308 -5.41 -1.50 -15.48
CA ALA A 308 -4.81 -1.85 -16.76
C ALA A 308 -4.27 -0.62 -17.53
N ALA A 309 -4.81 0.57 -17.27
CA ALA A 309 -4.45 1.78 -17.99
C ALA A 309 -3.07 2.32 -17.56
N VAL A 310 -2.47 3.10 -18.49
CA VAL A 310 -1.36 4.01 -18.24
C VAL A 310 -1.77 5.42 -18.65
N GLY A 311 -1.10 6.44 -18.13
CA GLY A 311 -1.42 7.85 -18.44
C GLY A 311 -2.60 8.41 -17.62
N PRO A 312 -3.37 9.39 -18.15
CA PRO A 312 -4.26 10.23 -17.35
C PRO A 312 -5.40 9.53 -16.63
N VAL A 313 -5.85 8.38 -17.14
CA VAL A 313 -6.95 7.60 -16.54
C VAL A 313 -6.47 6.49 -15.62
N ALA A 314 -5.14 6.27 -15.56
CA ALA A 314 -4.55 5.23 -14.73
C ALA A 314 -4.80 5.44 -13.23
N MET A 315 -4.88 4.34 -12.49
CA MET A 315 -4.79 4.33 -11.04
C MET A 315 -3.71 3.29 -10.63
N PRO A 316 -2.85 3.65 -9.71
CA PRO A 316 -2.63 4.97 -9.08
C PRO A 316 -2.33 6.09 -10.10
N PRO A 317 -2.67 7.36 -9.80
CA PRO A 317 -2.53 8.47 -10.77
C PRO A 317 -1.11 9.01 -10.89
N LEU A 318 -0.20 8.60 -10.01
CA LEU A 318 1.19 9.10 -9.95
C LEU A 318 2.16 7.94 -10.11
N ALA A 319 3.29 8.19 -10.82
CA ALA A 319 4.42 7.28 -10.95
C ALA A 319 4.02 5.87 -11.46
N LYS A 320 3.12 5.81 -12.45
CA LYS A 320 2.71 4.57 -13.12
C LYS A 320 2.91 4.73 -14.62
N SER A 321 4.00 4.17 -15.12
CA SER A 321 4.31 4.10 -16.55
C SER A 321 3.98 2.74 -17.17
N ARG A 322 3.69 1.74 -16.32
CA ARG A 322 3.40 0.36 -16.72
C ARG A 322 2.29 -0.25 -15.86
N ALA A 323 1.41 -1.04 -16.46
CA ALA A 323 0.49 -1.90 -15.72
C ALA A 323 1.25 -3.11 -15.12
N GLU A 324 0.72 -3.69 -14.06
CA GLU A 324 1.13 -4.98 -13.52
C GLU A 324 0.26 -6.05 -14.15
N ASP A 325 0.75 -6.69 -15.22
CA ASP A 325 -0.04 -7.61 -16.03
C ASP A 325 -0.66 -8.75 -15.20
N ALA A 326 0.12 -9.32 -14.27
CA ALA A 326 -0.38 -10.35 -13.36
C ALA A 326 -1.55 -9.89 -12.48
N ALA A 327 -1.54 -8.62 -12.07
CA ALA A 327 -2.64 -8.05 -11.29
C ALA A 327 -3.85 -7.74 -12.15
N VAL A 328 -3.64 -7.27 -13.40
CA VAL A 328 -4.72 -7.04 -14.36
C VAL A 328 -5.46 -8.35 -14.66
N ASP A 329 -4.71 -9.45 -14.89
CA ASP A 329 -5.27 -10.78 -15.11
C ASP A 329 -6.00 -11.29 -13.87
N LEU A 330 -5.40 -11.13 -12.68
CA LEU A 330 -6.01 -11.51 -11.40
C LEU A 330 -7.33 -10.78 -11.17
N LEU A 331 -7.36 -9.47 -11.41
CA LEU A 331 -8.58 -8.67 -11.23
C LEU A 331 -9.67 -9.06 -12.25
N ALA A 332 -9.30 -9.33 -13.49
CA ALA A 332 -10.25 -9.81 -14.50
C ALA A 332 -10.87 -11.14 -14.09
N GLU A 333 -10.04 -12.12 -13.67
CA GLU A 333 -10.51 -13.41 -13.20
C GLU A 333 -11.40 -13.27 -11.95
N TRP A 334 -11.01 -12.40 -11.01
CA TRP A 334 -11.80 -12.17 -9.80
C TRP A 334 -13.16 -11.56 -10.14
N ILE A 335 -13.21 -10.48 -10.91
CA ILE A 335 -14.45 -9.80 -11.30
C ILE A 335 -15.39 -10.74 -12.06
N ALA A 336 -14.84 -11.55 -12.99
CA ALA A 336 -15.62 -12.54 -13.72
C ALA A 336 -16.30 -13.59 -12.83
N ARG A 337 -15.80 -13.79 -11.61
CA ARG A 337 -16.34 -14.71 -10.60
C ARG A 337 -17.13 -14.03 -9.49
N VAL A 338 -17.11 -12.69 -9.43
CA VAL A 338 -17.99 -11.95 -8.52
C VAL A 338 -19.40 -12.06 -9.08
N TYR A 339 -20.21 -12.87 -8.44
CA TYR A 339 -21.63 -12.86 -8.69
C TYR A 339 -22.27 -11.90 -7.69
N PRO A 340 -23.29 -11.13 -8.09
CA PRO A 340 -24.12 -10.45 -7.10
C PRO A 340 -24.78 -11.58 -6.29
N GLU A 341 -24.17 -11.88 -5.13
CA GLU A 341 -24.73 -12.85 -4.22
C GLU A 341 -26.20 -12.48 -3.97
N PRO A 342 -27.15 -13.38 -4.09
CA PRO A 342 -28.40 -13.22 -3.40
C PRO A 342 -28.06 -13.07 -1.93
N LEU A 343 -28.50 -11.98 -1.34
CA LEU A 343 -28.26 -11.57 0.04
C LEU A 343 -28.28 -12.77 0.98
N ALA A 344 -27.16 -13.08 1.60
CA ALA A 344 -26.93 -14.06 2.68
C ALA A 344 -27.53 -15.48 2.50
N PRO A 345 -26.77 -16.53 2.80
CA PRO A 345 -27.32 -17.89 2.85
C PRO A 345 -28.55 -17.91 3.79
N GLY A 346 -29.73 -18.08 3.24
CA GLY A 346 -30.96 -18.20 4.01
C GLY A 346 -32.06 -17.17 3.74
N LEU A 347 -31.86 -16.19 2.86
CA LEU A 347 -32.97 -15.36 2.37
C LEU A 347 -33.43 -15.90 1.02
N VAL A 348 -34.47 -16.72 1.03
CA VAL A 348 -35.27 -17.03 -0.15
C VAL A 348 -36.29 -15.92 -0.31
N TYR A 349 -36.29 -15.21 -1.43
CA TYR A 349 -37.35 -14.27 -1.73
C TYR A 349 -38.34 -14.91 -2.67
N GLU A 350 -39.62 -14.56 -2.48
CA GLU A 350 -40.70 -14.89 -3.41
C GLU A 350 -41.36 -13.56 -3.82
N TYR A 351 -41.41 -13.34 -5.13
CA TYR A 351 -42.06 -12.14 -5.67
C TYR A 351 -43.46 -12.46 -6.14
N TYR A 352 -44.42 -11.68 -5.69
CA TYR A 352 -45.82 -11.82 -6.03
C TYR A 352 -46.34 -10.54 -6.66
N GLU A 353 -46.93 -10.63 -7.84
CA GLU A 353 -47.69 -9.54 -8.43
C GLU A 353 -49.14 -9.62 -7.96
N VAL A 354 -49.52 -8.69 -7.09
CA VAL A 354 -50.88 -8.56 -6.60
C VAL A 354 -51.39 -7.14 -6.82
N GLY A 355 -52.47 -6.99 -7.56
CA GLY A 355 -53.05 -5.69 -7.85
C GLY A 355 -54.07 -5.26 -6.75
N GLY A 356 -54.00 -3.95 -6.38
CA GLY A 356 -55.08 -3.31 -5.65
C GLY A 356 -55.24 -3.72 -4.19
N LEU A 357 -54.13 -4.04 -3.50
CA LEU A 357 -54.16 -4.45 -2.09
C LEU A 357 -54.70 -3.35 -1.16
N THR A 358 -55.70 -3.66 -0.40
CA THR A 358 -56.18 -2.88 0.74
C THR A 358 -55.71 -3.45 2.08
N GLU A 359 -55.27 -4.70 2.09
CA GLU A 359 -54.75 -5.44 3.24
C GLU A 359 -53.55 -6.33 2.76
N LEU A 360 -52.68 -6.75 3.68
CA LEU A 360 -51.60 -7.70 3.38
C LEU A 360 -52.22 -9.03 2.95
N PRO A 361 -51.79 -9.61 1.82
CA PRO A 361 -52.30 -10.91 1.37
C PRO A 361 -51.78 -12.03 2.26
N ILE A 362 -52.49 -13.15 2.23
CA ILE A 362 -51.98 -14.42 2.77
C ILE A 362 -51.10 -15.03 1.67
N PHE A 363 -49.80 -14.95 1.88
CA PHE A 363 -48.79 -15.33 0.88
C PHE A 363 -48.86 -16.82 0.51
N ASP A 364 -49.30 -17.69 1.45
CA ASP A 364 -49.44 -19.14 1.20
C ASP A 364 -50.50 -19.45 0.14
N ASP A 365 -51.44 -18.51 -0.10
CA ASP A 365 -52.51 -18.66 -1.10
C ASP A 365 -52.15 -18.12 -2.49
N LEU A 366 -50.94 -17.54 -2.63
CA LEU A 366 -50.46 -16.91 -3.85
C LEU A 366 -49.42 -17.81 -4.57
N THR A 367 -49.40 -17.70 -5.89
CA THR A 367 -48.34 -18.31 -6.67
C THR A 367 -47.25 -17.29 -6.94
N PRO A 368 -46.00 -17.53 -6.49
CA PRO A 368 -44.91 -16.59 -6.78
C PRO A 368 -44.64 -16.53 -8.29
N VAL A 369 -44.39 -15.32 -8.76
CA VAL A 369 -43.99 -15.05 -10.15
C VAL A 369 -42.51 -15.33 -10.34
N ASP A 370 -41.72 -15.12 -9.28
CA ASP A 370 -40.30 -15.37 -9.24
C ASP A 370 -39.83 -15.85 -7.88
N ARG A 371 -38.70 -16.60 -7.85
CA ARG A 371 -38.05 -17.14 -6.66
C ARG A 371 -36.53 -17.10 -6.84
N GLY A 372 -35.80 -16.61 -5.84
CA GLY A 372 -34.34 -16.58 -5.85
C GLY A 372 -33.73 -16.86 -4.48
#